data_9d8534738febe588628e0b81ce5b530d
#
_entry.id   9d8534738febe588628e0b81ce5b530d
#
_cell.length_a   1.000
_cell.length_b   1.000
_cell.length_c   1.000
_cell.angle_alpha   90.00
_cell.angle_beta   90.00
_cell.angle_gamma   90.00
#
_symmetry.space_group_name_H-M   'P 1'
#
loop_
_entity.id
_entity.type
_entity.pdbx_description
1 polymer ?
#
loop_
_entity_poly.entity_id
_entity_poly.type
_entity_poly.pdbx_seq_one_letter_code
_entity_poly.pdbx_strand_id
1 'polypeptide(L)'
;MSENEIRVLYVQPGKYLEERTIPNTLRALQELVGGDIECCRPWRDSVCVICNDSGKIDGLPPNRLYGHTDFLAGSFVVCGNGGEDFISLTDRQVFLYERLYHNPVVFLPTPHGLLPMKCTPEPVSYTHLRAHE
;
A
#
# COMPACT_ATOMS: atom_id res chain seq x y z
N MET A 1 -9.02 -15.29 -18.62
CA MET A 1 -9.36 -16.03 -17.41
C MET A 1 -8.81 -15.30 -16.19
N SER A 2 -9.62 -15.09 -15.19
CA SER A 2 -9.11 -14.43 -14.00
C SER A 2 -8.21 -15.37 -13.24
N GLU A 3 -7.22 -14.80 -12.58
CA GLU A 3 -6.35 -15.54 -11.69
C GLU A 3 -7.10 -15.84 -10.40
N ASN A 4 -6.93 -17.05 -9.88
CA ASN A 4 -7.52 -17.42 -8.58
C ASN A 4 -6.82 -16.73 -7.43
N GLU A 5 -5.53 -16.50 -7.58
CA GLU A 5 -4.72 -15.78 -6.61
C GLU A 5 -3.91 -14.75 -7.33
N ILE A 6 -3.64 -13.62 -6.67
CA ILE A 6 -2.85 -12.56 -7.28
C ILE A 6 -1.74 -12.12 -6.32
N ARG A 7 -0.62 -11.73 -6.91
CA ARG A 7 0.50 -11.15 -6.19
C ARG A 7 0.27 -9.67 -6.02
N VAL A 8 0.30 -9.21 -4.79
CA VAL A 8 0.01 -7.81 -4.45
C VAL A 8 1.03 -7.29 -3.46
N LEU A 9 1.02 -5.99 -3.24
CA LEU A 9 1.77 -5.37 -2.16
C LEU A 9 0.76 -4.89 -1.12
N TYR A 10 0.98 -5.27 0.14
CA TYR A 10 0.11 -4.90 1.25
C TYR A 10 0.81 -3.88 2.11
N VAL A 11 0.15 -2.74 2.33
CA VAL A 11 0.75 -1.61 3.02
C VAL A 11 -0.10 -1.25 4.23
N GLN A 12 0.49 -1.38 5.42
CA GLN A 12 -0.22 -1.11 6.67
C GLN A 12 0.39 0.12 7.35
N PRO A 13 -0.43 0.90 8.06
CA PRO A 13 0.09 2.08 8.77
C PRO A 13 1.19 1.67 9.76
N GLY A 14 2.29 2.39 9.74
CA GLY A 14 3.38 2.18 10.69
C GLY A 14 4.22 0.95 10.45
N LYS A 15 3.99 0.22 9.37
CA LYS A 15 4.72 -1.02 9.08
C LYS A 15 5.38 -0.95 7.73
N TYR A 16 6.42 -1.79 7.56
CA TYR A 16 7.03 -1.96 6.25
C TYR A 16 6.07 -2.67 5.33
N LEU A 17 6.17 -2.37 4.05
CA LEU A 17 5.37 -3.01 3.04
C LEU A 17 5.64 -4.51 2.99
N GLU A 18 4.62 -5.31 2.71
CA GLU A 18 4.74 -6.75 2.52
C GLU A 18 4.26 -7.13 1.13
N GLU A 19 4.99 -8.02 0.50
CA GLU A 19 4.50 -8.67 -0.71
C GLU A 19 3.67 -9.87 -0.28
N ARG A 20 2.49 -10.03 -0.87
CA ARG A 20 1.59 -11.13 -0.53
C ARG A 20 0.95 -11.72 -1.77
N THR A 21 0.60 -12.99 -1.69
CA THR A 21 -0.28 -13.63 -2.66
C THR A 21 -1.61 -13.85 -1.95
N ILE A 22 -2.68 -13.33 -2.52
CA ILE A 22 -4.00 -13.35 -1.88
C ILE A 22 -5.04 -13.93 -2.84
N PRO A 23 -6.15 -14.47 -2.30
CA PRO A 23 -7.26 -14.87 -3.17
C PRO A 23 -7.77 -13.65 -3.94
N ASN A 24 -8.06 -13.85 -5.20
CA ASN A 24 -8.56 -12.75 -6.05
C ASN A 24 -10.07 -12.63 -5.88
N THR A 25 -10.50 -12.21 -4.71
CA THR A 25 -11.90 -12.05 -4.38
C THR A 25 -12.14 -10.70 -3.72
N LEU A 26 -13.33 -10.18 -3.87
CA LEU A 26 -13.74 -8.95 -3.21
C LEU A 26 -13.61 -9.08 -1.69
N ARG A 27 -14.00 -10.23 -1.16
CA ARG A 27 -13.95 -10.47 0.29
C ARG A 27 -12.52 -10.39 0.83
N ALA A 28 -11.56 -10.97 0.11
CA ALA A 28 -10.17 -10.91 0.55
C ALA A 28 -9.68 -9.46 0.61
N LEU A 29 -10.03 -8.66 -0.41
CA LEU A 29 -9.64 -7.26 -0.41
C LEU A 29 -10.33 -6.48 0.70
N GLN A 30 -11.62 -6.73 0.93
CA GLN A 30 -12.34 -6.06 2.01
C GLN A 30 -11.75 -6.37 3.37
N GLU A 31 -11.32 -7.60 3.59
CA GLU A 31 -10.71 -8.00 4.85
C GLU A 31 -9.37 -7.28 5.06
N LEU A 32 -8.60 -7.15 4.01
CA LEU A 32 -7.30 -6.49 4.12
C LEU A 32 -7.41 -5.01 4.40
N VAL A 33 -8.40 -4.33 3.83
CA VAL A 33 -8.56 -2.89 4.05
C VAL A 33 -9.53 -2.55 5.18
N GLY A 34 -10.23 -3.55 5.70
CA GLY A 34 -11.11 -3.37 6.85
C GLY A 34 -12.46 -2.77 6.53
N GLY A 35 -12.97 -2.95 5.33
CA GLY A 35 -14.28 -2.43 4.93
C GLY A 35 -14.45 -2.44 3.44
N ASP A 36 -15.41 -1.67 2.97
CA ASP A 36 -15.66 -1.57 1.53
C ASP A 36 -14.45 -0.96 0.83
N ILE A 37 -14.25 -1.34 -0.41
CA ILE A 37 -13.07 -0.93 -1.14
C ILE A 37 -13.36 0.22 -2.10
N GLU A 38 -12.33 1.03 -2.29
CA GLU A 38 -12.29 2.03 -3.35
C GLU A 38 -11.04 1.75 -4.18
N CYS A 39 -11.17 1.83 -5.49
CA CYS A 39 -10.07 1.58 -6.40
C CYS A 39 -9.59 2.91 -6.98
N CYS A 40 -8.32 3.22 -6.76
CA CYS A 40 -7.70 4.43 -7.27
C CYS A 40 -6.63 4.05 -8.28
N ARG A 41 -6.45 4.89 -9.28
CA ARG A 41 -5.42 4.69 -10.31
C ARG A 41 -4.58 5.94 -10.44
N PRO A 42 -3.66 6.16 -9.48
CA PRO A 42 -2.90 7.41 -9.45
C PRO A 42 -1.83 7.51 -10.53
N TRP A 43 -1.50 6.40 -11.16
CA TRP A 43 -0.44 6.36 -12.16
C TRP A 43 -0.97 5.94 -13.51
N ARG A 44 -0.16 6.17 -14.55
CA ARG A 44 -0.50 5.72 -15.90
C ARG A 44 -0.27 4.22 -16.08
N ASP A 45 0.49 3.61 -15.20
CA ASP A 45 0.76 2.18 -15.25
C ASP A 45 -0.52 1.38 -14.99
N SER A 46 -0.53 0.12 -15.40
CA SER A 46 -1.67 -0.78 -15.19
C SER A 46 -1.67 -1.30 -13.76
N VAL A 47 -1.85 -0.42 -12.81
CA VAL A 47 -1.79 -0.69 -11.37
C VAL A 47 -2.94 0.04 -10.69
N CYS A 48 -3.53 -0.62 -9.70
CA CYS A 48 -4.58 -0.04 -8.87
C CYS A 48 -4.14 0.01 -7.42
N VAL A 49 -4.58 1.05 -6.73
CA VAL A 49 -4.50 1.13 -5.28
C VAL A 49 -5.89 0.85 -4.74
N ILE A 50 -6.02 -0.20 -3.93
CA ILE A 50 -7.30 -0.59 -3.32
C ILE A 50 -7.26 -0.16 -1.87
N CYS A 51 -8.11 0.76 -1.48
CA CYS A 51 -8.12 1.30 -0.13
C CYS A 51 -9.52 1.24 0.46
N ASN A 52 -9.62 1.55 1.76
CA ASN A 52 -10.91 1.60 2.44
C ASN A 52 -11.67 2.81 1.95
N ASP A 53 -12.93 2.59 1.54
CA ASP A 53 -13.76 3.62 0.92
C ASP A 53 -14.06 4.79 1.85
N SER A 54 -14.06 4.57 3.15
CA SER A 54 -14.40 5.60 4.13
C SER A 54 -13.31 5.80 5.20
N GLY A 55 -12.08 5.44 4.87
CA GLY A 55 -11.00 5.44 5.86
C GLY A 55 -10.81 6.75 6.59
N LYS A 56 -10.82 7.88 5.85
CA LYS A 56 -10.63 9.19 6.49
C LYS A 56 -11.81 9.58 7.35
N ILE A 57 -13.02 9.30 6.86
CA ILE A 57 -14.24 9.62 7.59
C ILE A 57 -14.31 8.80 8.88
N ASP A 58 -13.90 7.54 8.81
CA ASP A 58 -13.93 6.65 9.97
C ASP A 58 -12.73 6.85 10.90
N GLY A 59 -11.83 7.74 10.55
CA GLY A 59 -10.68 8.03 11.41
C GLY A 59 -9.60 6.97 11.42
N LEU A 60 -9.46 6.21 10.34
CA LEU A 60 -8.38 5.23 10.26
C LEU A 60 -7.03 5.95 10.21
N PRO A 61 -5.97 5.33 10.75
CA PRO A 61 -4.68 6.01 10.82
C PRO A 61 -4.15 6.35 9.43
N PRO A 62 -3.52 7.52 9.26
CA PRO A 62 -2.86 7.84 8.00
C PRO A 62 -1.71 6.87 7.76
N ASN A 63 -1.52 6.47 6.51
CA ASN A 63 -0.60 5.39 6.16
C ASN A 63 0.55 5.88 5.29
N ARG A 64 0.26 6.29 4.08
CA ARG A 64 1.27 6.76 3.13
C ARG A 64 0.74 7.98 2.41
N LEU A 65 1.64 8.76 1.84
CA LEU A 65 1.25 9.91 1.04
C LEU A 65 0.60 9.47 -0.25
N TYR A 66 -0.35 10.26 -0.71
CA TYR A 66 -1.04 10.03 -1.96
C TYR A 66 -1.02 11.36 -2.71
N GLY A 67 -0.17 11.42 -3.73
CA GLY A 67 0.07 12.70 -4.39
C GLY A 67 0.91 13.62 -3.54
N HIS A 68 0.72 14.93 -3.70
CA HIS A 68 1.57 15.92 -3.03
C HIS A 68 1.04 16.36 -1.67
N THR A 69 -0.27 16.37 -1.51
CA THR A 69 -0.87 16.99 -0.33
C THR A 69 -1.87 16.10 0.38
N ASP A 70 -2.04 14.88 -0.07
CA ASP A 70 -3.05 13.98 0.50
C ASP A 70 -2.39 12.73 1.03
N PHE A 71 -3.17 11.87 1.68
CA PHE A 71 -2.68 10.61 2.21
C PHE A 71 -3.78 9.56 2.12
N LEU A 72 -3.35 8.30 2.17
CA LEU A 72 -4.27 7.17 2.28
C LEU A 72 -4.41 6.80 3.75
N ALA A 73 -5.63 6.62 4.20
CA ALA A 73 -5.93 6.27 5.59
C ALA A 73 -6.26 4.78 5.67
N GLY A 74 -5.65 4.10 6.63
CA GLY A 74 -5.82 2.67 6.82
C GLY A 74 -4.95 1.85 5.89
N SER A 75 -5.06 0.54 5.99
CA SER A 75 -4.30 -0.38 5.14
C SER A 75 -4.79 -0.32 3.71
N PHE A 76 -3.88 -0.53 2.76
CA PHE A 76 -4.27 -0.57 1.35
C PHE A 76 -3.46 -1.63 0.61
N VAL A 77 -3.92 -1.96 -0.59
CA VAL A 77 -3.32 -3.00 -1.42
C VAL A 77 -2.97 -2.39 -2.77
N VAL A 78 -1.79 -2.70 -3.28
CA VAL A 78 -1.39 -2.33 -4.64
C VAL A 78 -1.43 -3.61 -5.47
N CYS A 79 -2.22 -3.61 -6.53
CA CYS A 79 -2.36 -4.77 -7.40
C CYS A 79 -2.38 -4.34 -8.85
N GLY A 80 -2.32 -5.32 -9.74
CA GLY A 80 -2.38 -5.04 -11.17
C GLY A 80 -3.80 -4.74 -11.61
N ASN A 81 -3.91 -3.90 -12.62
CA ASN A 81 -5.18 -3.53 -13.22
C ASN A 81 -5.31 -4.21 -14.59
N GLY A 82 -6.17 -5.22 -14.67
CA GLY A 82 -6.41 -5.96 -15.91
C GLY A 82 -7.61 -5.46 -16.69
N GLY A 83 -8.15 -4.31 -16.33
CA GLY A 83 -9.35 -3.78 -16.96
C GLY A 83 -10.58 -4.14 -16.17
N GLU A 84 -11.14 -5.31 -16.40
CA GLU A 84 -12.32 -5.75 -15.65
C GLU A 84 -11.94 -6.48 -14.36
N ASP A 85 -10.77 -7.09 -14.34
CA ASP A 85 -10.31 -7.86 -13.17
C ASP A 85 -9.05 -7.25 -12.59
N PHE A 86 -8.85 -7.48 -11.30
CA PHE A 86 -7.55 -7.23 -10.69
C PHE A 86 -6.65 -8.41 -11.04
N ILE A 87 -5.40 -8.14 -11.30
CA ILE A 87 -4.43 -9.16 -11.70
C ILE A 87 -3.17 -9.01 -10.86
N SER A 88 -2.29 -10.00 -10.94
CA SER A 88 -1.01 -9.95 -10.25
C SER A 88 -0.16 -8.80 -10.76
N LEU A 89 0.64 -8.23 -9.85
CA LEU A 89 1.69 -7.31 -10.25
C LEU A 89 2.77 -8.07 -11.01
N THR A 90 3.36 -7.42 -12.00
CA THR A 90 4.55 -7.95 -12.67
C THR A 90 5.76 -7.74 -11.78
N ASP A 91 6.87 -8.42 -12.11
CA ASP A 91 8.11 -8.23 -11.35
C ASP A 91 8.56 -6.76 -11.38
N ARG A 92 8.42 -6.10 -12.53
CA ARG A 92 8.77 -4.69 -12.66
C ARG A 92 7.91 -3.82 -11.74
N GLN A 93 6.62 -4.12 -11.69
CA GLN A 93 5.71 -3.36 -10.85
C GLN A 93 6.00 -3.56 -9.37
N VAL A 94 6.27 -4.80 -8.96
CA VAL A 94 6.67 -5.08 -7.58
C VAL A 94 7.91 -4.26 -7.22
N PHE A 95 8.91 -4.28 -8.09
CA PHE A 95 10.15 -3.53 -7.85
C PHE A 95 9.88 -2.04 -7.67
N LEU A 96 9.08 -1.45 -8.56
CA LEU A 96 8.82 -0.01 -8.52
C LEU A 96 8.00 0.41 -7.30
N TYR A 97 6.91 -0.29 -7.05
CA TYR A 97 5.97 0.15 -6.01
C TYR A 97 6.40 -0.28 -4.62
N GLU A 98 7.15 -1.37 -4.51
CA GLU A 98 7.76 -1.73 -3.25
C GLU A 98 8.71 -0.62 -2.79
N ARG A 99 9.50 -0.09 -3.70
CA ARG A 99 10.42 1.00 -3.37
C ARG A 99 9.67 2.28 -2.99
N LEU A 100 8.55 2.52 -3.64
CA LEU A 100 7.76 3.72 -3.37
C LEU A 100 7.16 3.70 -1.97
N TYR A 101 6.67 2.55 -1.53
CA TYR A 101 5.92 2.42 -0.29
C TYR A 101 6.61 1.60 0.79
N HIS A 102 7.88 1.27 0.60
CA HIS A 102 8.59 0.38 1.51
C HIS A 102 8.57 0.87 2.96
N ASN A 103 8.94 2.13 3.17
CA ASN A 103 9.10 2.67 4.51
C ASN A 103 7.81 3.25 5.04
N PRO A 104 7.52 3.00 6.33
CA PRO A 104 6.37 3.66 6.95
C PRO A 104 6.60 5.17 7.04
N VAL A 105 5.49 5.90 7.18
CA VAL A 105 5.50 7.35 7.29
C VAL A 105 4.81 7.70 8.60
N VAL A 106 5.44 8.54 9.40
CA VAL A 106 4.85 9.08 10.62
C VAL A 106 4.21 10.42 10.26
N PHE A 107 2.96 10.60 10.67
CA PHE A 107 2.24 11.85 10.42
C PHE A 107 2.11 12.59 11.73
N LEU A 108 2.80 13.75 11.83
CA LEU A 108 2.77 14.55 13.04
C LEU A 108 1.70 15.62 12.92
N PRO A 109 0.82 15.76 13.93
CA PRO A 109 -0.18 16.82 13.90
C PRO A 109 0.48 18.18 14.11
N THR A 110 0.07 19.14 13.30
CA THR A 110 0.53 20.52 13.42
C THR A 110 -0.68 21.44 13.31
N PRO A 111 -0.53 22.73 13.66
CA PRO A 111 -1.64 23.68 13.49
C PRO A 111 -2.11 23.81 12.05
N HIS A 112 -1.28 23.41 11.09
CA HIS A 112 -1.61 23.54 9.66
C HIS A 112 -1.95 22.19 9.02
N GLY A 113 -2.13 21.14 9.82
CA GLY A 113 -2.45 19.80 9.32
C GLY A 113 -1.38 18.80 9.69
N LEU A 114 -1.37 17.67 9.02
CA LEU A 114 -0.43 16.60 9.30
C LEU A 114 0.88 16.81 8.56
N LEU A 115 1.98 16.67 9.26
CA LEU A 115 3.32 16.76 8.68
C LEU A 115 3.86 15.32 8.49
N PRO A 116 4.07 14.88 7.25
CA PRO A 116 4.57 13.52 7.02
C PRO A 116 6.08 13.47 7.21
N MET A 117 6.54 12.42 7.87
CA MET A 117 7.96 12.15 8.05
C MET A 117 8.24 10.69 7.72
N LYS A 118 9.05 10.44 6.73
CA LYS A 118 9.42 9.08 6.40
C LYS A 118 10.30 8.49 7.47
N CYS A 119 9.99 7.25 7.84
CA CYS A 119 10.83 6.50 8.75
C CYS A 119 11.86 5.75 7.95
N THR A 120 13.09 5.75 8.42
CA THR A 120 14.13 4.94 7.80
C THR A 120 14.21 3.62 8.54
N PRO A 121 14.60 2.55 7.86
CA PRO A 121 14.80 1.28 8.54
C PRO A 121 15.85 1.42 9.64
N GLU A 122 15.75 0.56 10.63
CA GLU A 122 16.74 0.52 11.68
C GLU A 122 18.11 0.26 11.10
N PRO A 123 19.11 1.01 11.50
CA PRO A 123 20.45 0.74 11.01
C PRO A 123 20.89 -0.68 11.24
N VAL A 124 20.49 -1.25 12.34
CA VAL A 124 20.83 -2.61 12.66
C VAL A 124 20.34 -3.57 11.62
N SER A 125 19.22 -3.31 11.02
CA SER A 125 18.70 -4.20 10.03
C SER A 125 19.57 -4.25 8.80
N TYR A 126 20.51 -3.32 8.66
CA TYR A 126 21.43 -3.38 7.58
C TYR A 126 22.71 -4.04 7.98
N THR A 127 23.10 -3.90 9.22
CA THR A 127 24.35 -4.45 9.65
C THR A 127 24.37 -5.94 9.55
N HIS A 128 23.23 -6.58 9.67
CA HIS A 128 23.23 -7.98 9.53
C HIS A 128 22.58 -8.39 8.26
N LEU A 129 22.17 -7.48 7.53
CA LEU A 129 21.68 -7.73 6.31
C LEU A 129 22.64 -7.68 5.27
N ARG A 130 23.47 -7.03 5.53
CA ARG A 130 24.35 -6.92 4.80
C ARG A 130 24.97 -7.82 4.89
N ALA A 131 24.83 -8.07 5.25
CA ALA A 131 25.29 -8.99 5.35
C ALA A 131 24.55 -9.92 4.90
N HIS A 132 24.29 -10.05 4.46
CA HIS A 132 23.49 -10.66 4.12
C HIS A 132 23.03 -10.24 3.24
N GLU A 133 23.44 -9.60 3.12
CA GLU A 133 23.24 -9.15 2.71
C GLU A 133 23.63 -8.99 2.36
#